data_2532304eb4725ffba562ac4a8f2b0709
#
_entry.id   2532304eb4725ffba562ac4a8f2b0709
#
_cell.length_a   1.000
_cell.length_b   1.000
_cell.length_c   1.000
_cell.angle_alpha   90.00
_cell.angle_beta   90.00
_cell.angle_gamma   90.00
#
_symmetry.space_group_name_H-M   'P 1'
#
loop_
_entity.id
_entity.type
_entity.pdbx_description
1 polymer ?
#
loop_
_entity_poly.entity_id
_entity_poly.type
_entity_poly.pdbx_seq_one_letter_code
_entity_poly.pdbx_strand_id
1 'polypeptide(L)'
;MSRVFAYARVSTSDQFTNNQVAEIAAAGFEVLPSRLITETVSGSVAANQRPGFQKLLNKLEPDDILIVTKLDRLGRNAMDVRTTVESLATMGVRVHCLALGGVDLCSPAGKMTMAVIAAVAEFERDLLIERTQSGLVR
;
A
#
# COMPACT_ATOMS: atom_id res chain seq x y z
N MET A 1 8.75 9.23 20.27
CA MET A 1 9.45 8.45 19.24
C MET A 1 8.44 7.76 18.35
N SER A 2 8.69 7.80 17.07
CA SER A 2 7.80 7.15 16.10
C SER A 2 8.03 5.64 16.12
N ARG A 3 6.94 4.88 16.21
CA ARG A 3 7.00 3.43 16.08
C ARG A 3 6.94 3.10 14.60
N VAL A 4 7.69 2.08 14.17
CA VAL A 4 7.72 1.65 12.79
C VAL A 4 6.96 0.33 12.64
N PHE A 5 5.92 0.37 11.86
CA PHE A 5 5.11 -0.81 11.50
C PHE A 5 5.37 -1.16 10.05
N ALA A 6 5.19 -2.41 9.71
CA ALA A 6 5.29 -2.87 8.32
C ALA A 6 4.11 -3.78 7.99
N TYR A 7 3.66 -3.71 6.76
CA TYR A 7 2.61 -4.58 6.25
C TYR A 7 3.11 -5.29 5.00
N ALA A 8 3.06 -6.61 5.03
CA ALA A 8 3.45 -7.48 3.92
C ALA A 8 2.27 -8.35 3.52
N ARG A 9 2.00 -8.41 2.22
CA ARG A 9 0.88 -9.16 1.68
C ARG A 9 1.33 -10.04 0.52
N VAL A 10 0.82 -11.26 0.46
CA VAL A 10 0.93 -12.12 -0.71
C VAL A 10 -0.46 -12.60 -1.12
N SER A 11 -0.65 -12.93 -2.39
CA SER A 11 -1.96 -13.33 -2.92
C SER A 11 -2.26 -14.82 -2.73
N THR A 12 -1.24 -15.61 -2.43
CA THR A 12 -1.38 -17.05 -2.21
C THR A 12 -0.62 -17.42 -0.94
N SER A 13 -0.67 -18.69 -0.55
CA SER A 13 0.03 -19.18 0.63
C SER A 13 1.55 -19.29 0.45
N ASP A 14 2.11 -18.62 -0.54
CA ASP A 14 3.54 -18.64 -0.79
C ASP A 14 4.31 -17.84 0.27
N GLN A 15 5.58 -18.12 0.34
CA GLN A 15 6.50 -17.62 1.34
C GLN A 15 7.10 -16.24 1.04
N PHE A 16 6.54 -15.50 0.10
CA PHE A 16 7.15 -14.28 -0.41
C PHE A 16 7.09 -13.08 0.53
N THR A 17 6.37 -13.19 1.65
CA THR A 17 6.41 -12.15 2.67
C THR A 17 7.81 -11.97 3.25
N ASN A 18 8.62 -13.04 3.28
CA ASN A 18 10.00 -12.96 3.76
C ASN A 18 10.84 -12.03 2.89
N ASN A 19 10.60 -12.00 1.60
CA ASN A 19 11.31 -11.09 0.68
C ASN A 19 10.96 -9.63 0.99
N GLN A 20 9.70 -9.35 1.30
CA GLN A 20 9.26 -8.01 1.67
C GLN A 20 9.92 -7.55 2.97
N VAL A 21 9.99 -8.45 3.95
CA VAL A 21 10.65 -8.16 5.22
C VAL A 21 12.14 -7.86 5.01
N ALA A 22 12.80 -8.65 4.16
CA ALA A 22 14.22 -8.45 3.83
C ALA A 22 14.45 -7.11 3.13
N GLU A 23 13.57 -6.72 2.21
CA GLU A 23 13.65 -5.41 1.52
C GLU A 23 13.53 -4.26 2.51
N ILE A 24 12.63 -4.36 3.46
CA ILE A 24 12.42 -3.34 4.48
C ILE A 24 13.67 -3.20 5.36
N ALA A 25 14.23 -4.30 5.80
CA ALA A 25 15.46 -4.30 6.58
C ALA A 25 16.63 -3.73 5.79
N ALA A 26 16.76 -4.08 4.52
CA ALA A 26 17.82 -3.59 3.64
C ALA A 26 17.68 -2.07 3.41
N ALA A 27 16.49 -1.52 3.50
CA ALA A 27 16.25 -0.08 3.39
C ALA A 27 16.59 0.69 4.67
N GLY A 28 17.01 0.00 5.73
CA GLY A 28 17.43 0.62 6.97
C GLY A 28 16.35 0.77 8.03
N PHE A 29 15.19 0.15 7.84
CA PHE A 29 14.11 0.21 8.82
C PHE A 29 14.13 -1.00 9.73
N GLU A 30 14.10 -0.75 11.03
CA GLU A 30 13.95 -1.81 12.03
C GLU A 30 12.48 -1.93 12.40
N VAL A 31 11.92 -3.11 12.16
CA VAL A 31 10.53 -3.39 12.50
C VAL A 31 10.50 -4.55 13.50
N LEU A 32 9.97 -4.28 14.68
CA LEU A 32 9.83 -5.32 15.70
C LEU A 32 8.82 -6.37 15.22
N PRO A 33 9.02 -7.66 15.58
CA PRO A 33 8.08 -8.71 15.18
C PRO A 33 6.62 -8.42 15.54
N SER A 34 6.40 -7.76 16.68
CA SER A 34 5.04 -7.38 17.10
C SER A 34 4.43 -6.26 16.24
N ARG A 35 5.24 -5.59 15.43
CA ARG A 35 4.81 -4.49 14.55
C ARG A 35 4.86 -4.86 13.09
N LEU A 36 5.14 -6.12 12.80
CA LEU A 36 5.10 -6.65 11.44
C LEU A 36 3.80 -7.41 11.24
N ILE A 37 2.99 -6.95 10.31
CA ILE A 37 1.75 -7.62 9.94
C ILE A 37 1.96 -8.29 8.60
N THR A 38 1.80 -9.60 8.57
CA THR A 38 1.87 -10.38 7.34
C THR A 38 0.51 -11.00 7.06
N GLU A 39 0.12 -11.04 5.79
CA GLU A 39 -1.22 -11.49 5.43
C GLU A 39 -1.21 -12.16 4.07
N THR A 40 -1.96 -13.25 3.95
CA THR A 40 -2.22 -13.89 2.67
C THR A 40 -3.65 -13.55 2.26
N VAL A 41 -3.78 -12.68 1.28
CA VAL A 41 -5.07 -12.23 0.77
C VAL A 41 -4.89 -11.73 -0.67
N SER A 42 -5.90 -11.91 -1.50
CA SER A 42 -5.84 -11.46 -2.88
C SER A 42 -5.68 -9.93 -2.96
N GLY A 43 -4.88 -9.46 -3.91
CA GLY A 43 -4.74 -8.04 -4.21
C GLY A 43 -6.03 -7.39 -4.71
N SER A 44 -7.02 -8.20 -5.14
CA SER A 44 -8.32 -7.70 -5.58
C SER A 44 -9.25 -7.33 -4.42
N VAL A 45 -8.87 -7.68 -3.19
CA VAL A 45 -9.63 -7.33 -2.00
C VAL A 45 -9.28 -5.91 -1.58
N ALA A 46 -10.28 -5.06 -1.37
CA ALA A 46 -10.04 -3.70 -0.90
C ALA A 46 -9.32 -3.69 0.44
N ALA A 47 -8.49 -2.69 0.69
CA ALA A 47 -7.68 -2.61 1.90
C ALA A 47 -8.54 -2.70 3.17
N ASN A 48 -9.66 -2.01 3.21
CA ASN A 48 -10.55 -2.01 4.38
C ASN A 48 -11.31 -3.34 4.57
N GLN A 49 -11.19 -4.27 3.63
CA GLN A 49 -11.77 -5.61 3.73
C GLN A 49 -10.74 -6.68 4.08
N ARG A 50 -9.46 -6.29 4.23
CA ARG A 50 -8.38 -7.22 4.57
C ARG A 50 -8.28 -7.34 6.08
N PRO A 51 -8.48 -8.55 6.66
CA PRO A 51 -8.47 -8.71 8.12
C PRO A 51 -7.17 -8.29 8.79
N GLY A 52 -6.03 -8.63 8.20
CA GLY A 52 -4.71 -8.25 8.74
C GLY A 52 -4.50 -6.76 8.70
N PHE A 53 -4.91 -6.11 7.63
CA PHE A 53 -4.79 -4.66 7.51
C PHE A 53 -5.69 -3.94 8.51
N GLN A 54 -6.89 -4.47 8.78
CA GLN A 54 -7.78 -3.93 9.81
C GLN A 54 -7.15 -4.00 11.20
N LYS A 55 -6.48 -5.11 11.51
CA LYS A 55 -5.75 -5.24 12.78
C LYS A 55 -4.65 -4.21 12.89
N LEU A 56 -3.93 -3.97 11.78
CA LEU A 56 -2.88 -2.96 11.72
C LEU A 56 -3.45 -1.57 12.01
N LEU A 57 -4.56 -1.21 11.36
CA LEU A 57 -5.19 0.09 11.56
C LEU A 57 -5.58 0.32 13.02
N ASN A 58 -6.01 -0.74 13.71
CA ASN A 58 -6.37 -0.63 15.14
C ASN A 58 -5.17 -0.43 16.06
N LYS A 59 -3.97 -0.79 15.59
CA LYS A 59 -2.74 -0.61 16.36
C LYS A 59 -2.04 0.71 16.11
N LEU A 60 -2.28 1.34 14.96
CA LEU A 60 -1.61 2.57 14.58
C LEU A 60 -2.10 3.76 15.39
N GLU A 61 -1.16 4.61 15.75
CA GLU A 61 -1.41 5.84 16.50
C GLU A 61 -0.74 7.02 15.79
N PRO A 62 -1.10 8.27 16.12
CA PRO A 62 -0.43 9.42 15.55
C PRO A 62 1.09 9.35 15.73
N ASP A 63 1.81 9.80 14.70
CA ASP A 63 3.27 9.79 14.61
C ASP A 63 3.89 8.42 14.33
N ASP A 64 3.08 7.36 14.20
CA ASP A 64 3.60 6.07 13.76
C ASP A 64 3.96 6.11 12.28
N ILE A 65 4.85 5.21 11.87
CA ILE A 65 5.30 5.07 10.49
C ILE A 65 4.86 3.68 9.99
N LEU A 66 4.24 3.65 8.83
CA LEU A 66 3.91 2.40 8.14
C LEU A 66 4.79 2.26 6.91
N ILE A 67 5.49 1.12 6.78
CA ILE A 67 6.36 0.82 5.65
C ILE A 67 5.70 -0.28 4.81
N VAL A 68 5.66 -0.07 3.50
CA VAL A 68 5.28 -1.10 2.53
C VAL A 68 6.30 -1.14 1.41
N THR A 69 6.44 -2.28 0.75
CA THR A 69 7.39 -2.42 -0.36
C THR A 69 6.85 -1.87 -1.66
N LYS A 70 5.56 -2.01 -1.89
CA LYS A 70 4.88 -1.55 -3.11
C LYS A 70 3.51 -1.01 -2.78
N LEU A 71 2.98 -0.19 -3.67
CA LEU A 71 1.66 0.44 -3.47
C LEU A 71 0.52 -0.56 -3.41
N ASP A 72 0.60 -1.68 -4.11
CA ASP A 72 -0.47 -2.69 -4.12
C ASP A 72 -0.65 -3.39 -2.77
N ARG A 73 0.25 -3.15 -1.83
CA ARG A 73 0.07 -3.57 -0.43
C ARG A 73 -0.96 -2.70 0.30
N LEU A 74 -1.21 -1.49 -0.21
CA LEU A 74 -2.10 -0.51 0.44
C LEU A 74 -3.52 -0.49 -0.15
N GLY A 75 -3.79 -1.27 -1.17
CA GLY A 75 -5.12 -1.31 -1.76
C GLY A 75 -5.17 -2.18 -3.01
N ARG A 76 -6.39 -2.39 -3.50
CA ARG A 76 -6.66 -3.22 -4.68
C ARG A 76 -6.39 -2.51 -6.02
N ASN A 77 -6.38 -1.18 -6.00
CA ASN A 77 -6.10 -0.35 -7.16
C ASN A 77 -5.61 1.02 -6.69
N ALA A 78 -5.26 1.90 -7.63
CA ALA A 78 -4.70 3.20 -7.31
C ALA A 78 -5.67 4.08 -6.50
N MET A 79 -6.95 4.04 -6.79
CA MET A 79 -7.95 4.82 -6.03
C MET A 79 -8.08 4.32 -4.60
N ASP A 80 -8.08 3.00 -4.41
CA ASP A 80 -8.12 2.39 -3.08
C ASP A 80 -6.85 2.73 -2.29
N VAL A 81 -5.69 2.67 -2.93
CA VAL A 81 -4.42 3.08 -2.31
C VAL A 81 -4.48 4.53 -1.86
N ARG A 82 -4.97 5.42 -2.71
CA ARG A 82 -5.10 6.84 -2.39
C ARG A 82 -6.01 7.06 -1.17
N THR A 83 -7.17 6.40 -1.16
CA THR A 83 -8.11 6.47 -0.05
C THR A 83 -7.45 5.98 1.25
N THR A 84 -6.71 4.88 1.17
CA THR A 84 -6.00 4.33 2.32
C THR A 84 -4.96 5.30 2.86
N VAL A 85 -4.14 5.89 1.98
CA VAL A 85 -3.10 6.85 2.37
C VAL A 85 -3.74 8.09 2.99
N GLU A 86 -4.82 8.60 2.42
CA GLU A 86 -5.54 9.75 2.98
C GLU A 86 -6.09 9.47 4.37
N SER A 87 -6.65 8.27 4.58
CA SER A 87 -7.12 7.84 5.89
C SER A 87 -5.99 7.80 6.91
N LEU A 88 -4.84 7.24 6.53
CA LEU A 88 -3.68 7.17 7.41
C LEU A 88 -3.13 8.56 7.71
N ALA A 89 -3.09 9.44 6.73
CA ALA A 89 -2.67 10.83 6.95
C ALA A 89 -3.58 11.54 7.94
N THR A 90 -4.88 11.31 7.87
CA THR A 90 -5.86 11.87 8.82
C THR A 90 -5.61 11.36 10.23
N MET A 91 -5.14 10.13 10.38
CA MET A 91 -4.76 9.56 11.67
C MET A 91 -3.43 10.10 12.20
N GLY A 92 -2.69 10.83 11.38
CA GLY A 92 -1.35 11.31 11.75
C GLY A 92 -0.25 10.28 11.50
N VAL A 93 -0.53 9.24 10.73
CA VAL A 93 0.44 8.19 10.40
C VAL A 93 1.17 8.54 9.11
N ARG A 94 2.49 8.33 9.10
CA ARG A 94 3.31 8.50 7.90
C ARG A 94 3.40 7.18 7.15
N VAL A 95 3.35 7.24 5.84
CA VAL A 95 3.39 6.03 5.00
C VAL A 95 4.58 6.12 4.05
N HIS A 96 5.48 5.15 4.11
CA HIS A 96 6.64 5.06 3.23
C HIS A 96 6.51 3.85 2.31
N CYS A 97 6.69 4.08 1.01
CA CYS A 97 6.67 3.02 0.00
C CYS A 97 8.07 2.86 -0.59
N LEU A 98 8.68 1.71 -0.43
CA LEU A 98 10.06 1.48 -0.87
C LEU A 98 10.20 1.52 -2.39
N ALA A 99 9.20 1.07 -3.14
CA ALA A 99 9.22 1.11 -4.61
C ALA A 99 9.27 2.54 -5.16
N LEU A 100 8.88 3.53 -4.35
CA LEU A 100 8.93 4.95 -4.70
C LEU A 100 10.09 5.67 -4.02
N GLY A 101 11.15 4.93 -3.67
CA GLY A 101 12.34 5.50 -3.04
C GLY A 101 12.16 5.85 -1.57
N GLY A 102 11.16 5.27 -0.90
CA GLY A 102 10.91 5.53 0.51
C GLY A 102 10.26 6.89 0.79
N VAL A 103 9.66 7.51 -0.22
CA VAL A 103 8.96 8.79 -0.04
C VAL A 103 7.79 8.62 0.91
N ASP A 104 7.64 9.55 1.85
CA ASP A 104 6.46 9.62 2.72
C ASP A 104 5.26 10.07 1.86
N LEU A 105 4.32 9.17 1.64
CA LEU A 105 3.14 9.43 0.82
C LEU A 105 2.21 10.47 1.42
N CYS A 106 2.36 10.76 2.71
CA CYS A 106 1.57 11.79 3.39
C CYS A 106 2.21 13.18 3.29
N SER A 107 3.45 13.27 2.79
CA SER A 107 4.12 14.56 2.57
C SER A 107 3.56 15.27 1.34
N PRO A 108 3.83 16.58 1.17
CA PRO A 108 3.41 17.28 -0.05
C PRO A 108 3.93 16.62 -1.34
N ALA A 109 5.19 16.18 -1.35
CA ALA A 109 5.77 15.49 -2.50
C ALA A 109 5.07 14.13 -2.73
N GLY A 110 4.79 13.41 -1.65
CA GLY A 110 4.07 12.13 -1.71
C GLY A 110 2.65 12.31 -2.24
N LYS A 111 1.96 13.35 -1.82
CA LYS A 111 0.60 13.66 -2.31
C LYS A 111 0.61 13.97 -3.81
N MET A 112 1.61 14.70 -4.29
CA MET A 112 1.79 14.94 -5.72
C MET A 112 1.99 13.63 -6.47
N THR A 113 2.85 12.77 -5.96
CA THR A 113 3.11 11.45 -6.54
C THR A 113 1.84 10.63 -6.62
N MET A 114 1.05 10.62 -5.55
CA MET A 114 -0.22 9.90 -5.51
C MET A 114 -1.23 10.47 -6.50
N ALA A 115 -1.26 11.77 -6.68
CA ALA A 115 -2.17 12.41 -7.64
C ALA A 115 -1.83 11.99 -9.07
N VAL A 116 -0.53 11.93 -9.41
CA VAL A 116 -0.07 11.47 -10.72
C VAL A 116 -0.44 10.00 -10.93
N ILE A 117 -0.20 9.16 -9.94
CA ILE A 117 -0.54 7.73 -10.01
C ILE A 117 -2.04 7.54 -10.23
N ALA A 118 -2.87 8.28 -9.51
CA ALA A 118 -4.31 8.20 -9.66
C ALA A 118 -4.76 8.62 -11.06
N ALA A 119 -4.18 9.69 -11.61
CA ALA A 119 -4.48 10.15 -12.95
C ALA A 119 -4.10 9.11 -14.02
N VAL A 120 -2.92 8.50 -13.87
CA VAL A 120 -2.47 7.43 -14.78
C VAL A 120 -3.40 6.22 -14.69
N ALA A 121 -3.82 5.85 -13.50
CA ALA A 121 -4.73 4.72 -13.29
C ALA A 121 -6.09 4.96 -13.95
N GLU A 122 -6.62 6.18 -13.86
CA GLU A 122 -7.87 6.53 -14.54
C GLU A 122 -7.72 6.41 -16.05
N PHE A 123 -6.63 6.92 -16.60
CA PHE A 123 -6.33 6.82 -18.03
C PHE A 123 -6.25 5.35 -18.48
N GLU A 124 -5.53 4.52 -17.74
CA GLU A 124 -5.42 3.09 -18.05
C GLU A 124 -6.78 2.39 -17.99
N ARG A 125 -7.61 2.77 -17.04
CA ARG A 125 -8.96 2.22 -16.91
C ARG A 125 -9.80 2.56 -18.12
N ASP A 126 -9.75 3.79 -18.60
CA ASP A 126 -10.48 4.23 -19.78
C ASP A 126 -10.00 3.47 -21.02
N LEU A 127 -8.70 3.27 -21.17
CA LEU A 127 -8.14 2.47 -22.25
C LEU A 127 -8.64 1.01 -22.21
N LEU A 128 -8.72 0.43 -21.01
CA LEU A 128 -9.23 -0.94 -20.86
C LEU A 128 -10.68 -1.03 -21.29
N ILE A 129 -11.50 -0.05 -20.95
CA ILE A 129 -12.91 0.00 -21.38
C ILE A 129 -12.98 0.07 -22.90
N GLU A 130 -12.21 0.92 -23.54
CA GLU A 130 -12.16 1.03 -25.00
C GLU A 130 -11.74 -0.29 -25.66
N ARG A 131 -10.69 -0.93 -25.14
CA ARG A 131 -10.22 -2.22 -25.66
C ARG A 131 -11.29 -3.30 -25.52
N THR A 132 -12.00 -3.33 -24.43
CA THR A 132 -13.09 -4.30 -24.20
C THR A 132 -14.21 -4.08 -25.21
N GLN A 133 -14.61 -2.85 -25.44
CA GLN A 133 -15.64 -2.52 -26.43
C GLN A 133 -15.21 -2.92 -27.84
N SER A 134 -13.97 -2.61 -28.22
CA SER A 134 -13.41 -3.02 -29.51
C SER A 134 -13.35 -4.52 -29.64
N GLY A 135 -13.02 -5.23 -28.58
CA GLY A 135 -12.97 -6.69 -28.55
C GLY A 135 -14.33 -7.33 -28.78
N LEU A 136 -15.40 -6.71 -28.37
CA LEU A 136 -16.76 -7.21 -28.55
C LEU A 136 -17.23 -7.12 -30.01
N VAL A 137 -16.58 -6.31 -30.81
CA VAL A 137 -16.96 -6.07 -32.21
C VAL A 137 -16.33 -7.09 -33.15
N ARG A 138 -15.36 -7.83 -32.73
CA ARG A 138 -14.66 -8.84 -33.56
C ARG A 138 -15.57 -9.92 -34.07
#